data_e967eca0687183052a7d871cb9570d34
#
_entry.id   e967eca0687183052a7d871cb9570d34
#
_cell.length_a   1.000
_cell.length_b   1.000
_cell.length_c   1.000
_cell.angle_alpha   90.00
_cell.angle_beta   90.00
_cell.angle_gamma   90.00
#
_symmetry.space_group_name_H-M   'P 1'
#
loop_
_entity.id
_entity.type
_entity.pdbx_description
1 polymer ?
#
loop_
_entity_poly.entity_id
_entity_poly.type
_entity_poly.pdbx_seq_one_letter_code
_entity_poly.pdbx_strand_id
1 'polypeptide(L)'
;DVLLVPQESSVLPAQVDTRTRLTRKITLGIPLLSAAMDTVTESDMAIAMAQAGGLGVLHRNLDVNGQASKVQQVKKFEAGMVVDPVTITPDRTLQNALDLMVDHNISGIPVVEGGSGKLVGILTNRDVRFASRMDQPVSELMTQDDLVTVREGIESGDAKRILHQHRIEKLLVVDDEYRCIGLVTVKDIEKSQLHPNATKDERGRLCVAAATSVGDEGVERTEALMGAGVDVVVIDTAHGHSERVLEAVTRIKKMSNEVQVLAGNVATADGARALIDAGADGGKVGIGPGSI
;
A
#
# COMPACT_ATOMS: atom_id res chain seq x y z
N ASP A 1 22.65 -21.81 9.29
CA ASP A 1 23.60 -22.50 10.14
C ASP A 1 23.11 -22.70 11.58
N VAL A 2 21.81 -22.55 11.80
CA VAL A 2 21.16 -22.86 13.07
C VAL A 2 19.93 -23.72 12.83
N LEU A 3 19.65 -24.60 13.75
CA LEU A 3 18.46 -25.46 13.75
C LEU A 3 17.65 -25.19 15.01
N LEU A 4 16.35 -25.31 14.90
CA LEU A 4 15.48 -25.29 16.07
C LEU A 4 15.56 -26.64 16.80
N VAL A 5 15.74 -26.59 18.11
CA VAL A 5 15.68 -27.81 18.94
C VAL A 5 14.21 -28.16 19.15
N PRO A 6 13.78 -29.39 18.80
CA PRO A 6 12.42 -29.84 19.05
C PRO A 6 12.07 -29.75 20.54
N GLN A 7 10.88 -29.25 20.83
CA GLN A 7 10.34 -29.14 22.18
C GLN A 7 8.99 -29.86 22.27
N GLU A 8 8.54 -30.14 23.49
CA GLU A 8 7.19 -30.66 23.70
C GLU A 8 6.14 -29.68 23.11
N SER A 9 5.18 -30.23 22.38
CA SER A 9 4.10 -29.45 21.75
C SER A 9 2.78 -30.17 21.84
N SER A 10 1.73 -29.44 22.21
CA SER A 10 0.34 -29.89 22.15
C SER A 10 -0.37 -29.40 20.89
N VAL A 11 0.30 -28.70 19.99
CA VAL A 11 -0.25 -28.08 18.78
C VAL A 11 0.12 -28.90 17.55
N LEU A 12 -0.88 -29.30 16.78
CA LEU A 12 -0.66 -29.95 15.49
C LEU A 12 -0.28 -28.92 14.41
N PRO A 13 0.52 -29.28 13.39
CA PRO A 13 0.94 -28.35 12.33
C PRO A 13 -0.24 -27.61 11.66
N ALA A 14 -1.37 -28.26 11.46
CA ALA A 14 -2.57 -27.64 10.88
C ALA A 14 -3.29 -26.63 11.81
N GLN A 15 -2.93 -26.60 13.09
CA GLN A 15 -3.52 -25.72 14.11
C GLN A 15 -2.59 -24.56 14.48
N VAL A 16 -1.42 -24.48 13.84
CA VAL A 16 -0.45 -23.41 14.12
C VAL A 16 -0.99 -22.07 13.65
N ASP A 17 -1.01 -21.12 14.55
CA ASP A 17 -1.27 -19.71 14.23
C ASP A 17 0.07 -18.96 14.20
N THR A 18 0.48 -18.50 13.02
CA THR A 18 1.73 -17.76 12.81
C THR A 18 1.55 -16.26 12.90
N ARG A 19 0.33 -15.77 13.12
CA ARG A 19 0.07 -14.35 13.25
C ARG A 19 0.89 -13.76 14.40
N THR A 20 1.47 -12.58 14.14
CA THR A 20 2.25 -11.87 15.13
C THR A 20 1.94 -10.38 15.11
N ARG A 21 1.99 -9.74 16.26
CA ARG A 21 1.78 -8.31 16.38
C ARG A 21 3.12 -7.58 16.22
N LEU A 22 3.28 -6.85 15.11
CA LEU A 22 4.47 -6.05 14.85
C LEU A 22 4.46 -4.76 15.68
N THR A 23 3.33 -4.07 15.70
CA THR A 23 3.07 -2.87 16.50
C THR A 23 1.70 -2.97 17.15
N ARG A 24 1.27 -1.93 17.86
CA ARG A 24 -0.10 -1.91 18.44
C ARG A 24 -1.19 -1.93 17.37
N LYS A 25 -0.90 -1.41 16.17
CA LYS A 25 -1.88 -1.28 15.07
C LYS A 25 -1.70 -2.33 13.97
N ILE A 26 -0.51 -2.93 13.82
CA ILE A 26 -0.19 -3.82 12.69
C ILE A 26 0.02 -5.24 13.20
N THR A 27 -0.78 -6.15 12.67
CA THR A 27 -0.64 -7.61 12.83
C THR A 27 -0.18 -8.21 11.51
N LEU A 28 0.85 -9.04 11.55
CA LEU A 28 1.35 -9.80 10.42
C LEU A 28 0.77 -11.21 10.42
N GLY A 29 0.53 -11.79 9.25
CA GLY A 29 0.15 -13.19 9.07
C GLY A 29 1.30 -14.17 9.35
N ILE A 30 2.54 -13.73 9.09
CA ILE A 30 3.76 -14.47 9.42
C ILE A 30 4.79 -13.53 10.08
N PRO A 31 5.64 -14.01 11.01
CA PRO A 31 6.57 -13.18 11.77
C PRO A 31 7.86 -12.86 10.97
N LEU A 32 7.73 -12.39 9.73
CA LEU A 32 8.86 -12.12 8.85
C LEU A 32 8.80 -10.69 8.29
N LEU A 33 9.95 -10.03 8.31
CA LEU A 33 10.18 -8.77 7.62
C LEU A 33 11.37 -8.92 6.68
N SER A 34 11.31 -8.34 5.47
CA SER A 34 12.50 -8.28 4.63
C SER A 34 13.38 -7.09 5.02
N ALA A 35 14.69 -7.26 4.89
CA ALA A 35 15.66 -6.27 5.33
C ALA A 35 15.65 -5.00 4.47
N ALA A 36 15.89 -3.85 5.10
CA ALA A 36 16.05 -2.56 4.42
C ALA A 36 17.40 -2.42 3.73
N MET A 37 17.71 -3.36 2.83
CA MET A 37 18.98 -3.45 2.12
C MET A 37 18.77 -3.23 0.64
N ASP A 38 19.70 -2.49 0.03
CA ASP A 38 19.78 -2.32 -1.42
C ASP A 38 19.84 -3.70 -2.11
N THR A 39 19.22 -3.81 -3.25
CA THR A 39 19.10 -5.06 -4.04
C THR A 39 18.37 -6.22 -3.34
N VAL A 40 17.90 -6.06 -2.11
CA VAL A 40 17.12 -7.05 -1.37
C VAL A 40 15.64 -6.66 -1.35
N THR A 41 15.30 -5.48 -0.82
CA THR A 41 13.90 -5.05 -0.70
C THR A 41 13.60 -3.84 -1.57
N GLU A 42 13.19 -4.14 -2.77
CA GLU A 42 12.53 -3.24 -3.72
C GLU A 42 11.01 -3.43 -3.66
N SER A 43 10.24 -2.70 -4.48
CA SER A 43 8.78 -2.80 -4.52
C SER A 43 8.26 -4.23 -4.71
N ASP A 44 8.88 -5.01 -5.59
CA ASP A 44 8.45 -6.38 -5.90
C ASP A 44 8.61 -7.33 -4.69
N MET A 45 9.75 -7.23 -3.99
CA MET A 45 9.96 -7.97 -2.74
C MET A 45 9.00 -7.50 -1.66
N ALA A 46 8.75 -6.19 -1.52
CA ALA A 46 7.81 -5.66 -0.54
C ALA A 46 6.38 -6.15 -0.80
N ILE A 47 5.96 -6.21 -2.07
CA ILE A 47 4.69 -6.79 -2.48
C ILE A 47 4.62 -8.28 -2.11
N ALA A 48 5.62 -9.07 -2.51
CA ALA A 48 5.65 -10.51 -2.22
C ALA A 48 5.63 -10.81 -0.71
N MET A 49 6.37 -10.03 0.07
CA MET A 49 6.37 -10.13 1.53
C MET A 49 5.00 -9.84 2.13
N ALA A 50 4.35 -8.75 1.71
CA ALA A 50 3.02 -8.40 2.20
C ALA A 50 1.97 -9.44 1.79
N GLN A 51 2.01 -9.96 0.56
CA GLN A 51 1.15 -11.05 0.09
C GLN A 51 1.31 -12.33 0.89
N ALA A 52 2.55 -12.67 1.26
CA ALA A 52 2.84 -13.83 2.12
C ALA A 52 2.41 -13.63 3.58
N GLY A 53 1.98 -12.43 3.97
CA GLY A 53 1.58 -12.10 5.33
C GLY A 53 2.70 -11.48 6.19
N GLY A 54 3.86 -11.22 5.62
CA GLY A 54 4.96 -10.47 6.24
C GLY A 54 4.92 -8.97 5.95
N LEU A 55 6.06 -8.31 6.01
CA LEU A 55 6.21 -6.88 5.69
C LEU A 55 7.55 -6.61 5.04
N GLY A 56 7.54 -5.93 3.89
CA GLY A 56 8.74 -5.46 3.22
C GLY A 56 9.19 -4.10 3.73
N VAL A 57 10.49 -3.94 3.97
CA VAL A 57 11.10 -2.66 4.37
C VAL A 57 11.94 -2.12 3.22
N LEU A 58 11.42 -1.13 2.50
CA LEU A 58 12.12 -0.49 1.39
C LEU A 58 13.38 0.23 1.89
N HIS A 59 14.51 -0.01 1.21
CA HIS A 59 15.78 0.60 1.60
C HIS A 59 15.84 2.10 1.25
N ARG A 60 16.75 2.82 1.91
CA ARG A 60 16.93 4.28 1.74
C ARG A 60 18.04 4.67 0.76
N ASN A 61 18.67 3.70 0.09
CA ASN A 61 19.67 3.98 -0.96
C ASN A 61 18.99 4.38 -2.28
N LEU A 62 18.09 5.35 -2.18
CA LEU A 62 17.29 5.98 -3.23
C LEU A 62 17.14 7.46 -2.87
N ASP A 63 16.91 8.30 -3.85
CA ASP A 63 16.43 9.64 -3.56
C ASP A 63 15.05 9.60 -2.90
N VAL A 64 14.63 10.71 -2.30
CA VAL A 64 13.38 10.81 -1.54
C VAL A 64 12.16 10.46 -2.41
N ASN A 65 12.12 11.00 -3.63
CA ASN A 65 11.01 10.79 -4.56
C ASN A 65 10.97 9.36 -5.10
N GLY A 66 12.13 8.78 -5.40
CA GLY A 66 12.24 7.39 -5.85
C GLY A 66 11.75 6.40 -4.81
N GLN A 67 12.12 6.59 -3.53
CA GLN A 67 11.62 5.73 -2.45
C GLN A 67 10.11 5.92 -2.21
N ALA A 68 9.61 7.16 -2.22
CA ALA A 68 8.18 7.45 -2.12
C ALA A 68 7.38 6.83 -3.27
N SER A 69 7.91 6.88 -4.51
CA SER A 69 7.30 6.21 -5.67
C SER A 69 7.19 4.70 -5.48
N LYS A 70 8.21 4.04 -4.90
CA LYS A 70 8.15 2.61 -4.59
C LYS A 70 7.11 2.29 -3.51
N VAL A 71 6.95 3.14 -2.49
CA VAL A 71 5.85 3.02 -1.52
C VAL A 71 4.51 3.06 -2.24
N GLN A 72 4.29 4.06 -3.10
CA GLN A 72 3.05 4.18 -3.87
C GLN A 72 2.79 2.96 -4.76
N GLN A 73 3.84 2.40 -5.36
CA GLN A 73 3.72 1.20 -6.19
C GLN A 73 3.21 0.01 -5.38
N VAL A 74 3.71 -0.20 -4.16
CA VAL A 74 3.21 -1.25 -3.25
C VAL A 74 1.77 -0.97 -2.84
N LYS A 75 1.46 0.28 -2.46
CA LYS A 75 0.10 0.67 -2.02
C LYS A 75 -0.95 0.56 -3.12
N LYS A 76 -0.57 0.76 -4.38
CA LYS A 76 -1.45 0.60 -5.54
C LYS A 76 -1.60 -0.86 -5.98
N PHE A 77 -0.69 -1.74 -5.54
CA PHE A 77 -0.74 -3.16 -5.89
C PHE A 77 -1.79 -3.88 -5.04
N GLU A 78 -2.76 -4.53 -5.68
CA GLU A 78 -3.84 -5.28 -5.00
C GLU A 78 -4.67 -4.47 -3.97
N ALA A 79 -4.85 -3.19 -4.20
CA ALA A 79 -5.91 -2.51 -3.52
C ALA A 79 -7.22 -3.20 -3.95
N GLY A 80 -7.90 -3.90 -3.04
CA GLY A 80 -9.17 -4.59 -3.35
C GLY A 80 -10.24 -3.63 -3.88
N MET A 81 -10.07 -2.36 -3.60
CA MET A 81 -10.68 -1.20 -4.23
C MET A 81 -9.57 -0.20 -4.56
N VAL A 82 -9.47 0.24 -5.79
CA VAL A 82 -8.62 1.39 -6.15
C VAL A 82 -9.27 2.62 -5.54
N VAL A 83 -8.70 3.17 -4.49
CA VAL A 83 -9.15 4.42 -3.87
C VAL A 83 -8.60 5.59 -4.67
N ASP A 84 -9.41 6.62 -4.88
CA ASP A 84 -9.06 7.80 -5.67
C ASP A 84 -8.55 7.41 -7.07
N PRO A 85 -9.41 6.79 -7.89
CA PRO A 85 -9.01 6.30 -9.21
C PRO A 85 -8.64 7.46 -10.12
N VAL A 86 -7.75 7.18 -11.09
CA VAL A 86 -7.50 8.13 -12.18
C VAL A 86 -8.81 8.38 -12.92
N THR A 87 -9.21 9.64 -13.02
CA THR A 87 -10.45 10.07 -13.66
C THR A 87 -10.18 10.99 -14.86
N ILE A 88 -11.17 11.13 -15.74
CA ILE A 88 -11.11 12.04 -16.88
C ILE A 88 -12.43 12.80 -16.99
N THR A 89 -12.41 14.00 -17.59
CA THR A 89 -13.64 14.75 -17.85
C THR A 89 -14.19 14.47 -19.24
N PRO A 90 -15.53 14.62 -19.47
CA PRO A 90 -16.19 14.23 -20.72
C PRO A 90 -15.72 15.00 -21.95
N ASP A 91 -15.20 16.21 -21.74
CA ASP A 91 -14.71 17.13 -22.79
C ASP A 91 -13.31 16.79 -23.30
N ARG A 92 -12.56 15.95 -22.58
CA ARG A 92 -11.23 15.51 -23.00
C ARG A 92 -11.29 14.61 -24.21
N THR A 93 -10.18 14.58 -24.97
CA THR A 93 -10.10 13.79 -26.20
C THR A 93 -9.81 12.32 -25.93
N LEU A 94 -10.14 11.46 -26.90
CA LEU A 94 -9.76 10.05 -26.88
C LEU A 94 -8.25 9.88 -26.71
N GLN A 95 -7.42 10.71 -27.37
CA GLN A 95 -5.96 10.65 -27.21
C GLN A 95 -5.56 10.84 -25.75
N ASN A 96 -6.12 11.84 -25.05
CA ASN A 96 -5.84 12.06 -23.63
C ASN A 96 -6.22 10.85 -22.77
N ALA A 97 -7.34 10.20 -23.08
CA ALA A 97 -7.77 9.02 -22.36
C ALA A 97 -6.81 7.83 -22.59
N LEU A 98 -6.37 7.61 -23.81
CA LEU A 98 -5.41 6.55 -24.15
C LEU A 98 -4.04 6.79 -23.50
N ASP A 99 -3.55 8.02 -23.51
CA ASP A 99 -2.30 8.39 -22.84
C ASP A 99 -2.38 8.07 -21.33
N LEU A 100 -3.46 8.47 -20.66
CA LEU A 100 -3.71 8.14 -19.27
C LEU A 100 -3.79 6.62 -19.02
N MET A 101 -4.42 5.87 -19.93
CA MET A 101 -4.49 4.41 -19.80
C MET A 101 -3.10 3.75 -19.90
N VAL A 102 -2.24 4.26 -20.77
CA VAL A 102 -0.87 3.77 -20.94
C VAL A 102 -0.01 4.16 -19.74
N ASP A 103 0.00 5.44 -19.37
CA ASP A 103 0.85 5.98 -18.29
C ASP A 103 0.56 5.33 -16.95
N HIS A 104 -0.71 5.02 -16.68
CA HIS A 104 -1.15 4.39 -15.43
C HIS A 104 -1.35 2.87 -15.53
N ASN A 105 -1.10 2.27 -16.70
CA ASN A 105 -1.31 0.84 -16.97
C ASN A 105 -2.73 0.36 -16.55
N ILE A 106 -3.76 1.13 -16.94
CA ILE A 106 -5.16 0.86 -16.62
C ILE A 106 -5.97 0.59 -17.89
N SER A 107 -7.04 -0.20 -17.78
CA SER A 107 -7.90 -0.62 -18.89
C SER A 107 -9.30 0.03 -18.86
N GLY A 108 -9.46 1.06 -18.05
CA GLY A 108 -10.69 1.84 -17.98
C GLY A 108 -10.59 2.95 -16.96
N ILE A 109 -11.24 4.07 -17.28
CA ILE A 109 -11.16 5.31 -16.52
C ILE A 109 -12.58 5.76 -16.19
N PRO A 110 -12.94 6.02 -14.93
CA PRO A 110 -14.17 6.70 -14.57
C PRO A 110 -14.20 8.11 -15.19
N VAL A 111 -15.31 8.48 -15.75
CA VAL A 111 -15.53 9.83 -16.31
C VAL A 111 -16.33 10.64 -15.31
N VAL A 112 -15.79 11.79 -14.92
CA VAL A 112 -16.36 12.64 -13.88
C VAL A 112 -16.59 14.07 -14.38
N GLU A 113 -17.58 14.73 -13.84
CA GLU A 113 -17.83 16.14 -14.12
C GLU A 113 -16.71 17.02 -13.54
N GLY A 114 -16.19 17.94 -14.34
CA GLY A 114 -15.13 18.86 -13.93
C GLY A 114 -15.55 19.71 -12.73
N GLY A 115 -14.74 19.74 -11.69
CA GLY A 115 -14.93 20.56 -10.48
C GLY A 115 -15.82 19.92 -9.40
N SER A 116 -16.82 19.11 -9.74
CA SER A 116 -17.68 18.42 -8.77
C SER A 116 -17.18 17.01 -8.41
N GLY A 117 -16.47 16.36 -9.33
CA GLY A 117 -16.06 14.96 -9.20
C GLY A 117 -17.21 13.95 -9.32
N LYS A 118 -18.43 14.40 -9.68
CA LYS A 118 -19.56 13.52 -9.87
C LYS A 118 -19.33 12.57 -11.03
N LEU A 119 -19.67 11.31 -10.80
CA LEU A 119 -19.58 10.28 -11.82
C LEU A 119 -20.63 10.51 -12.92
N VAL A 120 -20.19 10.56 -14.19
CA VAL A 120 -21.05 10.73 -15.36
C VAL A 120 -20.88 9.61 -16.38
N GLY A 121 -19.85 8.77 -16.25
CA GLY A 121 -19.63 7.66 -17.16
C GLY A 121 -18.41 6.82 -16.80
N ILE A 122 -18.14 5.84 -17.65
CA ILE A 122 -16.90 5.07 -17.64
C ILE A 122 -16.42 4.85 -19.07
N LEU A 123 -15.12 5.00 -19.30
CA LEU A 123 -14.48 4.69 -20.58
C LEU A 123 -13.57 3.48 -20.39
N THR A 124 -13.75 2.43 -21.19
CA THR A 124 -12.99 1.19 -21.09
C THR A 124 -12.33 0.83 -22.43
N ASN A 125 -11.36 -0.10 -22.41
CA ASN A 125 -10.76 -0.63 -23.64
C ASN A 125 -11.80 -1.18 -24.64
N ARG A 126 -12.97 -1.60 -24.17
CA ARG A 126 -14.05 -2.09 -25.04
C ARG A 126 -14.64 -0.93 -25.84
N ASP A 127 -14.84 0.21 -25.21
CA ASP A 127 -15.47 1.39 -25.81
C ASP A 127 -14.56 2.04 -26.86
N VAL A 128 -13.24 1.99 -26.65
CA VAL A 128 -12.26 2.63 -27.55
C VAL A 128 -11.70 1.70 -28.63
N ARG A 129 -12.00 0.40 -28.59
CA ARG A 129 -11.39 -0.63 -29.46
C ARG A 129 -11.46 -0.33 -30.95
N PHE A 130 -12.55 0.27 -31.39
CA PHE A 130 -12.80 0.57 -32.81
C PHE A 130 -12.86 2.08 -33.11
N ALA A 131 -12.52 2.90 -32.13
CA ALA A 131 -12.48 4.34 -32.32
C ALA A 131 -11.28 4.71 -33.20
N SER A 132 -11.54 5.54 -34.22
CA SER A 132 -10.52 5.94 -35.21
C SER A 132 -10.15 7.42 -35.13
N ARG A 133 -10.98 8.26 -34.50
CA ARG A 133 -10.75 9.70 -34.35
C ARG A 133 -10.19 10.00 -32.96
N MET A 134 -8.93 10.36 -32.90
CA MET A 134 -8.25 10.64 -31.64
C MET A 134 -8.66 11.97 -30.99
N ASP A 135 -9.23 12.88 -31.78
CA ASP A 135 -9.70 14.20 -31.38
C ASP A 135 -11.15 14.20 -30.85
N GLN A 136 -11.87 13.09 -30.99
CA GLN A 136 -13.28 13.02 -30.50
C GLN A 136 -13.33 13.07 -28.97
N PRO A 137 -14.37 13.73 -28.40
CA PRO A 137 -14.50 13.84 -26.96
C PRO A 137 -14.88 12.49 -26.33
N VAL A 138 -14.41 12.27 -25.08
CA VAL A 138 -14.71 11.07 -24.29
C VAL A 138 -16.20 10.86 -24.13
N SER A 139 -16.99 11.93 -24.05
CA SER A 139 -18.46 11.88 -23.93
C SER A 139 -19.17 11.16 -25.07
N GLU A 140 -18.56 11.09 -26.27
CA GLU A 140 -19.13 10.34 -27.40
C GLU A 140 -18.87 8.83 -27.34
N LEU A 141 -17.93 8.39 -26.51
CA LEU A 141 -17.47 7.01 -26.43
C LEU A 141 -17.79 6.34 -25.10
N MET A 142 -17.88 7.10 -24.02
CA MET A 142 -18.10 6.57 -22.68
C MET A 142 -19.47 5.87 -22.56
N THR A 143 -19.52 4.84 -21.73
CA THR A 143 -20.78 4.31 -21.22
C THR A 143 -21.30 5.25 -20.15
N GLN A 144 -22.50 5.82 -20.35
CA GLN A 144 -23.14 6.76 -19.43
C GLN A 144 -24.49 6.26 -18.90
N ASP A 145 -25.15 5.41 -19.65
CA ASP A 145 -26.43 4.82 -19.26
C ASP A 145 -26.20 3.55 -18.43
N ASP A 146 -27.11 3.29 -17.47
CA ASP A 146 -27.10 2.09 -16.62
C ASP A 146 -25.79 1.82 -15.89
N LEU A 147 -25.12 2.88 -15.42
CA LEU A 147 -23.89 2.74 -14.65
C LEU A 147 -24.14 1.94 -13.37
N VAL A 148 -23.41 0.82 -13.24
CA VAL A 148 -23.46 -0.01 -12.04
C VAL A 148 -22.51 0.58 -11.01
N THR A 149 -23.08 1.08 -9.91
CA THR A 149 -22.31 1.71 -8.82
C THR A 149 -22.62 1.05 -7.48
N VAL A 150 -21.71 1.16 -6.55
CA VAL A 150 -21.86 0.71 -5.16
C VAL A 150 -21.33 1.78 -4.20
N ARG A 151 -21.67 1.65 -2.93
CA ARG A 151 -21.15 2.49 -1.85
C ARG A 151 -19.83 1.93 -1.32
N GLU A 152 -19.07 2.78 -0.64
CA GLU A 152 -17.87 2.38 0.09
C GLU A 152 -18.20 1.26 1.11
N GLY A 153 -17.25 0.34 1.30
CA GLY A 153 -17.39 -0.77 2.26
C GLY A 153 -18.10 -2.01 1.72
N ILE A 154 -18.34 -2.10 0.39
CA ILE A 154 -18.90 -3.32 -0.21
C ILE A 154 -17.98 -4.52 0.06
N GLU A 155 -18.56 -5.65 0.49
CA GLU A 155 -17.85 -6.90 0.66
C GLU A 155 -17.46 -7.52 -0.68
N SER A 156 -16.28 -8.16 -0.73
CA SER A 156 -15.76 -8.78 -1.97
C SER A 156 -16.72 -9.80 -2.58
N GLY A 157 -17.48 -10.53 -1.75
CA GLY A 157 -18.50 -11.50 -2.21
C GLY A 157 -19.65 -10.83 -2.96
N ASP A 158 -20.14 -9.73 -2.44
CA ASP A 158 -21.22 -8.95 -3.06
C ASP A 158 -20.73 -8.23 -4.32
N ALA A 159 -19.52 -7.65 -4.28
CA ALA A 159 -18.92 -7.04 -5.46
C ALA A 159 -18.78 -8.05 -6.60
N LYS A 160 -18.30 -9.29 -6.31
CA LYS A 160 -18.20 -10.39 -7.29
C LYS A 160 -19.55 -10.75 -7.89
N ARG A 161 -20.59 -10.82 -7.06
CA ARG A 161 -21.96 -11.14 -7.50
C ARG A 161 -22.49 -10.08 -8.46
N ILE A 162 -22.30 -8.79 -8.14
CA ILE A 162 -22.73 -7.66 -8.97
C ILE A 162 -21.97 -7.63 -10.30
N LEU A 163 -20.63 -7.77 -10.27
CA LEU A 163 -19.81 -7.85 -11.48
C LEU A 163 -20.28 -8.97 -12.42
N HIS A 164 -20.56 -10.15 -11.86
CA HIS A 164 -21.05 -11.30 -12.63
C HIS A 164 -22.46 -11.07 -13.18
N GLN A 165 -23.39 -10.56 -12.36
CA GLN A 165 -24.79 -10.30 -12.74
C GLN A 165 -24.88 -9.33 -13.91
N HIS A 166 -24.08 -8.25 -13.87
CA HIS A 166 -24.06 -7.21 -14.90
C HIS A 166 -23.06 -7.49 -16.02
N ARG A 167 -22.26 -8.56 -15.94
CA ARG A 167 -21.23 -8.95 -16.91
C ARG A 167 -20.23 -7.82 -17.18
N ILE A 168 -19.84 -7.12 -16.12
CA ILE A 168 -18.86 -6.05 -16.13
C ILE A 168 -17.58 -6.48 -15.41
N GLU A 169 -16.44 -5.86 -15.77
CA GLU A 169 -15.14 -6.14 -15.15
C GLU A 169 -14.75 -5.11 -14.10
N LYS A 170 -15.46 -3.99 -14.05
CA LYS A 170 -15.18 -2.86 -13.19
C LYS A 170 -16.46 -2.35 -12.54
N LEU A 171 -16.39 -2.17 -11.22
CA LEU A 171 -17.50 -1.68 -10.40
C LEU A 171 -17.10 -0.34 -9.81
N LEU A 172 -17.86 0.68 -10.10
CA LEU A 172 -17.61 2.04 -9.64
C LEU A 172 -18.10 2.23 -8.21
N VAL A 173 -17.27 2.81 -7.37
CA VAL A 173 -17.61 3.13 -5.97
C VAL A 173 -17.85 4.62 -5.86
N VAL A 174 -19.00 5.01 -5.31
CA VAL A 174 -19.40 6.40 -5.16
C VAL A 174 -19.75 6.73 -3.73
N ASP A 175 -19.57 8.00 -3.36
CA ASP A 175 -20.04 8.56 -2.08
C ASP A 175 -21.52 8.99 -2.13
N ASP A 176 -21.99 9.65 -1.07
CA ASP A 176 -23.38 10.10 -0.98
C ASP A 176 -23.73 11.23 -1.95
N GLU A 177 -22.76 12.00 -2.40
CA GLU A 177 -22.90 13.04 -3.42
C GLU A 177 -22.70 12.50 -4.85
N TYR A 178 -22.60 11.17 -5.01
CA TYR A 178 -22.36 10.50 -6.28
C TYR A 178 -21.01 10.84 -6.93
N ARG A 179 -19.99 11.19 -6.11
CA ARG A 179 -18.62 11.38 -6.57
C ARG A 179 -17.92 10.03 -6.65
N CYS A 180 -17.10 9.84 -7.68
CA CYS A 180 -16.32 8.62 -7.84
C CYS A 180 -15.17 8.60 -6.85
N ILE A 181 -15.27 7.74 -5.83
CA ILE A 181 -14.25 7.59 -4.78
C ILE A 181 -13.43 6.31 -4.92
N GLY A 182 -13.87 5.38 -5.78
CA GLY A 182 -13.18 4.10 -5.92
C GLY A 182 -13.59 3.32 -7.16
N LEU A 183 -12.79 2.27 -7.41
CA LEU A 183 -13.01 1.30 -8.48
C LEU A 183 -12.63 -0.09 -7.99
N VAL A 184 -13.52 -1.07 -8.12
CA VAL A 184 -13.26 -2.49 -7.83
C VAL A 184 -13.24 -3.26 -9.14
N THR A 185 -12.20 -4.08 -9.36
CA THR A 185 -12.13 -4.93 -10.55
C THR A 185 -12.20 -6.42 -10.21
N VAL A 186 -12.56 -7.24 -11.19
CA VAL A 186 -12.55 -8.72 -11.06
C VAL A 186 -11.16 -9.19 -10.63
N LYS A 187 -10.09 -8.62 -11.22
CA LYS A 187 -8.71 -8.96 -10.90
C LYS A 187 -8.36 -8.70 -9.43
N ASP A 188 -8.85 -7.61 -8.86
CA ASP A 188 -8.58 -7.26 -7.46
C ASP A 188 -9.24 -8.26 -6.51
N ILE A 189 -10.46 -8.71 -6.86
CA ILE A 189 -11.18 -9.74 -6.09
C ILE A 189 -10.48 -11.09 -6.18
N GLU A 190 -10.07 -11.51 -7.38
CA GLU A 190 -9.35 -12.77 -7.58
C GLU A 190 -8.02 -12.78 -6.81
N LYS A 191 -7.25 -11.71 -6.88
CA LYS A 191 -6.00 -11.57 -6.14
C LYS A 191 -6.19 -11.59 -4.62
N SER A 192 -7.26 -10.97 -4.12
CA SER A 192 -7.57 -11.00 -2.69
C SER A 192 -7.86 -12.42 -2.16
N GLN A 193 -8.37 -13.31 -3.04
CA GLN A 193 -8.61 -14.72 -2.71
C GLN A 193 -7.33 -15.57 -2.76
N LEU A 194 -6.34 -15.18 -3.61
CA LEU A 194 -5.07 -15.89 -3.71
C LEU A 194 -4.18 -15.68 -2.48
N HIS A 195 -4.30 -14.53 -1.80
CA HIS A 195 -3.48 -14.15 -0.66
C HIS A 195 -4.33 -13.82 0.58
N PRO A 196 -5.03 -14.81 1.18
CA PRO A 196 -5.95 -14.57 2.30
C PRO A 196 -5.23 -14.09 3.57
N ASN A 197 -3.94 -14.37 3.71
CA ASN A 197 -3.12 -13.98 4.85
C ASN A 197 -2.32 -12.70 4.60
N ALA A 198 -2.52 -12.01 3.47
CA ALA A 198 -1.78 -10.81 3.13
C ALA A 198 -1.90 -9.74 4.22
N THR A 199 -0.79 -9.08 4.51
CA THR A 199 -0.76 -7.95 5.44
C THR A 199 -1.31 -6.72 4.75
N LYS A 200 -2.50 -6.27 5.17
CA LYS A 200 -3.23 -5.15 4.58
C LYS A 200 -3.59 -4.10 5.63
N ASP A 201 -3.69 -2.86 5.17
CA ASP A 201 -4.23 -1.75 5.96
C ASP A 201 -5.76 -1.79 6.02
N GLU A 202 -6.36 -0.86 6.76
CA GLU A 202 -7.81 -0.74 6.93
C GLU A 202 -8.57 -0.49 5.61
N ARG A 203 -7.87 -0.02 4.57
CA ARG A 203 -8.42 0.19 3.22
C ARG A 203 -8.19 -1.01 2.29
N GLY A 204 -7.70 -2.14 2.82
CA GLY A 204 -7.43 -3.35 2.04
C GLY A 204 -6.20 -3.29 1.13
N ARG A 205 -5.34 -2.26 1.25
CA ARG A 205 -4.10 -2.12 0.49
C ARG A 205 -2.96 -2.85 1.21
N LEU A 206 -2.00 -3.37 0.46
CA LEU A 206 -0.82 -4.01 1.04
C LEU A 206 -0.06 -3.04 1.96
N CYS A 207 0.35 -3.54 3.13
CA CYS A 207 1.20 -2.78 4.03
C CYS A 207 2.65 -2.76 3.54
N VAL A 208 3.31 -1.63 3.75
CA VAL A 208 4.70 -1.42 3.39
C VAL A 208 5.43 -0.60 4.45
N ALA A 209 6.67 -0.99 4.72
CA ALA A 209 7.60 -0.22 5.53
C ALA A 209 8.67 0.44 4.66
N ALA A 210 9.25 1.53 5.13
CA ALA A 210 10.36 2.17 4.46
C ALA A 210 11.38 2.72 5.46
N ALA A 211 12.67 2.54 5.15
CA ALA A 211 13.76 3.00 5.98
C ALA A 211 13.99 4.51 5.82
N THR A 212 14.31 5.16 6.93
CA THR A 212 14.75 6.55 6.99
C THR A 212 16.04 6.69 7.80
N SER A 213 16.59 7.89 7.84
CA SER A 213 17.75 8.26 8.64
C SER A 213 17.38 9.20 9.80
N VAL A 214 18.38 9.69 10.50
CA VAL A 214 18.24 10.72 11.54
C VAL A 214 18.47 12.12 10.96
N GLY A 215 18.10 13.15 11.71
CA GLY A 215 18.30 14.55 11.33
C GLY A 215 17.26 15.07 10.34
N ASP A 216 17.51 16.24 9.76
CA ASP A 216 16.54 16.93 8.92
C ASP A 216 16.25 16.18 7.61
N GLU A 217 17.26 15.61 6.97
CA GLU A 217 17.09 14.75 5.78
C GLU A 217 16.19 13.55 6.05
N GLY A 218 16.31 12.94 7.23
CA GLY A 218 15.46 11.82 7.65
C GLY A 218 14.01 12.24 7.87
N VAL A 219 13.80 13.45 8.39
CA VAL A 219 12.45 14.02 8.58
C VAL A 219 11.81 14.35 7.23
N GLU A 220 12.51 15.03 6.34
CA GLU A 220 12.03 15.35 4.98
C GLU A 220 11.65 14.06 4.21
N ARG A 221 12.51 13.07 4.24
CA ARG A 221 12.23 11.75 3.67
C ARG A 221 10.98 11.13 4.26
N THR A 222 10.83 11.21 5.58
CA THR A 222 9.66 10.66 6.27
C THR A 222 8.37 11.37 5.87
N GLU A 223 8.39 12.69 5.68
CA GLU A 223 7.23 13.44 5.16
C GLU A 223 6.80 12.95 3.79
N ALA A 224 7.75 12.76 2.88
CA ALA A 224 7.46 12.24 1.55
C ALA A 224 6.92 10.80 1.58
N LEU A 225 7.46 9.94 2.46
CA LEU A 225 6.99 8.58 2.67
C LEU A 225 5.56 8.55 3.24
N MET A 226 5.24 9.43 4.19
CA MET A 226 3.89 9.60 4.72
C MET A 226 2.91 10.06 3.64
N GLY A 227 3.31 11.03 2.81
CA GLY A 227 2.53 11.48 1.65
C GLY A 227 2.29 10.36 0.61
N ALA A 228 3.21 9.40 0.52
CA ALA A 228 3.07 8.21 -0.31
C ALA A 228 2.20 7.10 0.32
N GLY A 229 1.84 7.22 1.60
CA GLY A 229 0.99 6.28 2.32
C GLY A 229 1.74 5.12 2.98
N VAL A 230 2.99 5.31 3.41
CA VAL A 230 3.75 4.30 4.17
C VAL A 230 3.05 3.95 5.49
N ASP A 231 3.03 2.67 5.85
CA ASP A 231 2.41 2.20 7.10
C ASP A 231 3.42 2.22 8.27
N VAL A 232 4.67 1.91 7.97
CA VAL A 232 5.74 1.84 8.97
C VAL A 232 6.98 2.58 8.47
N VAL A 233 7.49 3.48 9.29
CA VAL A 233 8.80 4.11 9.08
C VAL A 233 9.83 3.42 9.97
N VAL A 234 10.96 3.02 9.37
CA VAL A 234 12.03 2.33 10.10
C VAL A 234 13.25 3.24 10.19
N ILE A 235 13.57 3.72 11.38
CA ILE A 235 14.82 4.43 11.65
C ILE A 235 15.90 3.38 11.80
N ASP A 236 16.60 3.09 10.70
CA ASP A 236 17.61 2.02 10.62
C ASP A 236 19.02 2.57 10.79
N THR A 237 19.63 2.30 11.95
CA THR A 237 20.97 2.75 12.31
C THR A 237 21.78 1.62 12.94
N ALA A 238 23.11 1.71 12.87
CA ALA A 238 24.00 0.77 13.53
C ALA A 238 23.89 0.84 15.06
N HIS A 239 23.56 2.02 15.62
CA HIS A 239 23.45 2.27 17.05
C HIS A 239 22.20 3.09 17.36
N GLY A 240 21.11 2.39 17.74
CA GLY A 240 19.81 2.99 18.01
C GLY A 240 19.69 3.70 19.35
N HIS A 241 20.54 3.37 20.34
CA HIS A 241 20.56 4.05 21.63
C HIS A 241 21.44 5.32 21.57
N SER A 242 21.13 6.21 20.65
CA SER A 242 21.79 7.51 20.49
C SER A 242 20.78 8.63 20.54
N GLU A 243 21.19 9.79 21.05
CA GLU A 243 20.33 10.98 21.19
C GLU A 243 19.64 11.35 19.86
N ARG A 244 20.38 11.30 18.74
CA ARG A 244 19.85 11.61 17.41
C ARG A 244 18.71 10.67 16.97
N VAL A 245 18.79 9.39 17.35
CA VAL A 245 17.73 8.41 17.03
C VAL A 245 16.49 8.69 17.88
N LEU A 246 16.68 8.93 19.19
CA LEU A 246 15.57 9.27 20.09
C LEU A 246 14.87 10.56 19.69
N GLU A 247 15.63 11.58 19.28
CA GLU A 247 15.10 12.82 18.74
C GLU A 247 14.30 12.56 17.44
N ALA A 248 14.84 11.76 16.50
CA ALA A 248 14.16 11.44 15.25
C ALA A 248 12.83 10.72 15.51
N VAL A 249 12.80 9.72 16.41
CA VAL A 249 11.55 9.06 16.85
C VAL A 249 10.55 10.08 17.34
N THR A 250 10.96 10.95 18.27
CA THR A 250 10.09 11.96 18.87
C THR A 250 9.55 12.94 17.82
N ARG A 251 10.38 13.38 16.88
CA ARG A 251 9.98 14.30 15.80
C ARG A 251 8.95 13.65 14.89
N ILE A 252 9.20 12.42 14.44
CA ILE A 252 8.29 11.69 13.54
C ILE A 252 6.94 11.44 14.23
N LYS A 253 6.93 11.03 15.49
CA LYS A 253 5.70 10.81 16.25
C LYS A 253 4.90 12.10 16.49
N LYS A 254 5.55 13.26 16.52
CA LYS A 254 4.85 14.56 16.55
C LYS A 254 4.21 14.94 15.22
N MET A 255 4.76 14.46 14.10
CA MET A 255 4.19 14.71 12.76
C MET A 255 2.94 13.87 12.52
N SER A 256 2.94 12.62 12.97
CA SER A 256 1.81 11.71 12.80
C SER A 256 1.77 10.65 13.89
N ASN A 257 0.56 10.40 14.44
CA ASN A 257 0.29 9.28 15.32
C ASN A 257 -0.24 8.02 14.57
N GLU A 258 -0.49 8.14 13.29
CA GLU A 258 -1.02 7.03 12.47
C GLU A 258 0.10 6.15 11.97
N VAL A 259 1.16 6.74 11.44
CA VAL A 259 2.33 6.01 10.96
C VAL A 259 3.06 5.36 12.13
N GLN A 260 3.36 4.07 11.98
CA GLN A 260 4.08 3.32 13.01
C GLN A 260 5.59 3.54 12.85
N VAL A 261 6.31 3.65 13.95
CA VAL A 261 7.75 3.90 13.96
C VAL A 261 8.47 2.73 14.60
N LEU A 262 9.33 2.06 13.82
CA LEU A 262 10.32 1.11 14.32
C LEU A 262 11.67 1.80 14.36
N ALA A 263 12.44 1.58 15.42
CA ALA A 263 13.76 2.19 15.54
C ALA A 263 14.80 1.20 16.10
N GLY A 264 16.03 1.35 15.69
CA GLY A 264 17.15 0.51 16.14
C GLY A 264 18.45 0.83 15.37
N ASN A 265 19.47 0.00 15.58
CA ASN A 265 19.47 -1.27 16.35
C ASN A 265 19.82 -1.03 17.81
N VAL A 266 19.22 -1.79 18.69
CA VAL A 266 19.53 -1.81 20.11
C VAL A 266 19.83 -3.25 20.56
N ALA A 267 20.69 -3.40 21.57
CA ALA A 267 21.08 -4.70 22.12
C ALA A 267 20.92 -4.78 23.64
N THR A 268 20.43 -3.73 24.28
CA THR A 268 20.28 -3.64 25.74
C THR A 268 18.86 -3.26 26.13
N ALA A 269 18.44 -3.65 27.32
CA ALA A 269 17.16 -3.26 27.89
C ALA A 269 17.01 -1.74 28.01
N ASP A 270 18.06 -1.03 28.36
CA ASP A 270 18.04 0.43 28.51
C ASP A 270 17.86 1.12 27.15
N GLY A 271 18.54 0.61 26.09
CA GLY A 271 18.31 1.10 24.73
C GLY A 271 16.88 0.87 24.25
N ALA A 272 16.31 -0.28 24.55
CA ALA A 272 14.92 -0.58 24.23
C ALA A 272 13.93 0.34 24.98
N ARG A 273 14.16 0.58 26.29
CA ARG A 273 13.35 1.52 27.09
C ARG A 273 13.43 2.93 26.53
N ALA A 274 14.66 3.41 26.22
CA ALA A 274 14.83 4.74 25.65
C ALA A 274 14.06 4.94 24.35
N LEU A 275 14.02 3.94 23.47
CA LEU A 275 13.20 3.99 22.25
C LEU A 275 11.69 4.02 22.54
N ILE A 276 11.23 3.22 23.50
CA ILE A 276 9.83 3.21 23.96
C ILE A 276 9.45 4.57 24.54
N ASP A 277 10.28 5.13 25.41
CA ASP A 277 10.04 6.42 26.04
C ASP A 277 10.04 7.57 25.03
N ALA A 278 10.83 7.46 23.95
CA ALA A 278 10.81 8.39 22.82
C ALA A 278 9.54 8.27 21.95
N GLY A 279 8.75 7.19 22.13
CA GLY A 279 7.49 6.95 21.44
C GLY A 279 7.54 5.95 20.28
N ALA A 280 8.62 5.16 20.13
CA ALA A 280 8.69 4.11 19.13
C ALA A 280 7.59 3.05 19.33
N ASP A 281 6.99 2.60 18.24
CA ASP A 281 5.96 1.56 18.24
C ASP A 281 6.54 0.14 18.24
N GLY A 282 7.85 0.04 17.95
CA GLY A 282 8.62 -1.20 18.03
C GLY A 282 10.12 -0.93 17.98
N GLY A 283 10.90 -1.88 18.49
CA GLY A 283 12.36 -1.81 18.55
C GLY A 283 13.01 -2.88 17.68
N LYS A 284 14.00 -2.50 16.88
CA LYS A 284 14.82 -3.44 16.11
C LYS A 284 16.01 -3.86 16.99
N VAL A 285 15.93 -5.09 17.53
CA VAL A 285 16.92 -5.65 18.42
C VAL A 285 17.96 -6.44 17.62
N GLY A 286 19.22 -6.17 17.84
CA GLY A 286 20.33 -6.87 17.21
C GLY A 286 21.47 -5.92 16.84
N ILE A 287 22.53 -6.53 16.35
CA ILE A 287 23.67 -5.86 15.74
C ILE A 287 23.78 -6.47 14.35
N GLY A 288 24.00 -5.66 13.33
CA GLY A 288 24.19 -6.20 11.98
C GLY A 288 25.29 -7.27 12.01
N PRO A 289 25.10 -8.40 11.30
CA PRO A 289 26.14 -9.41 11.22
C PRO A 289 27.35 -8.77 10.56
N GLY A 290 28.36 -8.44 11.34
CA GLY A 290 29.60 -7.84 10.83
C GLY A 290 30.48 -8.80 10.04
N SER A 291 29.96 -9.93 9.63
CA SER A 291 30.63 -10.85 8.72
C SER A 291 30.44 -10.37 7.29
N ILE A 292 31.29 -9.55 6.87
CA ILE A 292 31.46 -9.22 5.45
C ILE A 292 32.72 -9.89 4.99
#